data_0805fa4dde585f0f294bdf369a0a778b
#
_entry.id   0805fa4dde585f0f294bdf369a0a778b
#
_cell.length_a   1.000
_cell.length_b   1.000
_cell.length_c   1.000
_cell.angle_alpha   90.00
_cell.angle_beta   90.00
_cell.angle_gamma   90.00
#
_symmetry.space_group_name_H-M   'P 1'
#
loop_
_entity.id
_entity.type
_entity.pdbx_description
1 polymer ?
#
loop_
_entity_poly.entity_id
_entity_poly.type
_entity_poly.pdbx_seq_one_letter_code
_entity_poly.pdbx_strand_id
1 'polypeptide(L)'
;MKNIIKIGIAALGLLAIASGSFASGWNPPGPIKLLIAFKAGGGADTQARMIAEELETKLGWKFIPQQVTGKGGVNMLKALSEMPNDGTAIGMAVTEALGYNLAVANAGLEASDFTGLSTTAGFQLAIVGRSSDGYKTMHDVIAAAKAGKEIRLATMSPRLSDIVFLMEEANGVKFNVVAYKGGKAALDAINAGDVDVGFVAGPQAKGVAAGDLVELASALSKPLTATPDAPLLSDLGVPFNGDGYFVFVGPGGMPAEAQLALGNAVASVVTDQEAKITKIINKVFGGAVTIKGPELDAF
;
A
#
# COMPACT_ATOMS: atom_id res chain seq x y z
N MET A 1 20.34 -78.36 17.04
CA MET A 1 21.68 -77.75 17.02
C MET A 1 21.66 -76.66 15.97
N LYS A 2 22.06 -75.48 16.29
CA LYS A 2 22.14 -74.20 15.61
C LYS A 2 20.94 -73.27 15.86
N ASN A 3 21.07 -72.47 16.92
CA ASN A 3 20.31 -71.29 17.24
C ASN A 3 20.64 -70.18 16.22
N ILE A 4 19.63 -69.59 15.63
CA ILE A 4 19.75 -68.35 14.82
C ILE A 4 19.03 -67.27 15.61
N ILE A 5 19.82 -66.38 16.19
CA ILE A 5 19.36 -65.13 16.85
C ILE A 5 19.00 -64.13 15.73
N LYS A 6 17.72 -63.73 15.66
CA LYS A 6 17.29 -62.62 14.83
C LYS A 6 17.42 -61.30 15.59
N ILE A 7 18.37 -60.48 15.19
CA ILE A 7 18.53 -59.11 15.69
C ILE A 7 17.57 -58.25 14.88
N GLY A 8 16.54 -57.71 15.52
CA GLY A 8 15.65 -56.72 14.95
C GLY A 8 16.27 -55.33 15.11
N ILE A 9 16.59 -54.71 13.99
CA ILE A 9 17.00 -53.30 13.92
C ILE A 9 15.75 -52.42 13.91
N ALA A 10 15.48 -51.74 15.03
CA ALA A 10 14.46 -50.72 15.12
C ALA A 10 15.04 -49.43 14.52
N ALA A 11 14.59 -49.06 13.30
CA ALA A 11 14.88 -47.77 12.70
C ALA A 11 14.00 -46.69 13.35
N LEU A 12 14.56 -45.91 14.29
CA LEU A 12 13.96 -44.68 14.77
C LEU A 12 14.05 -43.64 13.64
N GLY A 13 12.94 -43.40 12.96
CA GLY A 13 12.82 -42.27 12.04
C GLY A 13 12.77 -40.96 12.83
N LEU A 14 13.87 -40.19 12.84
CA LEU A 14 13.83 -38.78 13.24
C LEU A 14 13.01 -38.01 12.19
N LEU A 15 11.77 -37.64 12.55
CA LEU A 15 11.08 -36.56 11.86
C LEU A 15 11.81 -35.26 12.26
N ALA A 16 12.66 -34.76 11.39
CA ALA A 16 13.16 -33.40 11.44
C ALA A 16 11.98 -32.47 11.11
N ILE A 17 11.35 -31.92 12.14
CA ILE A 17 10.47 -30.76 11.98
C ILE A 17 11.38 -29.64 11.52
N ALA A 18 11.32 -29.31 10.23
CA ALA A 18 11.93 -28.10 9.67
C ALA A 18 11.18 -26.89 10.25
N SER A 19 11.55 -26.50 11.47
CA SER A 19 11.25 -25.17 11.99
C SER A 19 11.97 -24.21 11.06
N GLY A 20 11.21 -23.44 10.27
CA GLY A 20 11.77 -22.40 9.43
C GLY A 20 12.58 -21.43 10.29
N SER A 21 13.89 -21.59 10.26
CA SER A 21 14.82 -20.70 10.95
C SER A 21 14.65 -19.31 10.36
N PHE A 22 14.15 -18.35 11.14
CA PHE A 22 14.40 -16.95 10.92
C PHE A 22 15.92 -16.74 11.12
N ALA A 23 16.67 -16.86 10.02
CA ALA A 23 18.14 -16.89 10.04
C ALA A 23 18.72 -15.48 9.99
N SER A 24 18.34 -14.59 10.90
CA SER A 24 19.23 -13.53 11.37
C SER A 24 18.98 -13.38 12.87
N GLY A 25 20.02 -13.51 13.67
CA GLY A 25 19.94 -13.26 15.11
C GLY A 25 19.78 -11.77 15.45
N TRP A 26 19.48 -10.93 14.46
CA TRP A 26 19.27 -9.51 14.67
C TRP A 26 17.92 -9.23 15.34
N ASN A 27 17.97 -8.35 16.32
CA ASN A 27 16.79 -7.79 16.97
C ASN A 27 16.94 -6.26 17.03
N PRO A 28 15.85 -5.49 16.98
CA PRO A 28 15.94 -4.04 17.10
C PRO A 28 16.56 -3.66 18.45
N PRO A 29 17.51 -2.70 18.46
CA PRO A 29 18.17 -2.28 19.71
C PRO A 29 17.24 -1.52 20.66
N GLY A 30 16.04 -1.20 20.24
CA GLY A 30 15.02 -0.51 21.04
C GLY A 30 13.65 -0.50 20.33
N PRO A 31 12.68 0.22 20.88
CA PRO A 31 11.38 0.41 20.25
C PRO A 31 11.51 1.04 18.87
N ILE A 32 10.78 0.52 17.90
CA ILE A 32 10.80 0.96 16.50
C ILE A 32 9.77 2.09 16.31
N LYS A 33 10.22 3.29 15.93
CA LYS A 33 9.32 4.34 15.45
C LYS A 33 8.78 3.93 14.08
N LEU A 34 7.46 3.85 13.95
CA LEU A 34 6.78 3.50 12.71
C LEU A 34 6.07 4.74 12.16
N LEU A 35 6.71 5.42 11.21
CA LEU A 35 6.12 6.58 10.55
C LEU A 35 5.14 6.11 9.48
N ILE A 36 3.97 6.75 9.41
CA ILE A 36 2.92 6.39 8.46
C ILE A 36 2.56 7.61 7.61
N ALA A 37 2.74 7.49 6.29
CA ALA A 37 2.65 8.60 5.35
C ALA A 37 1.24 9.17 5.15
N PHE A 38 0.18 8.43 5.54
CA PHE A 38 -1.20 8.76 5.21
C PHE A 38 -2.11 8.80 6.45
N LYS A 39 -3.31 9.36 6.29
CA LYS A 39 -4.31 9.54 7.36
C LYS A 39 -4.68 8.20 8.01
N ALA A 40 -4.90 8.24 9.31
CA ALA A 40 -5.35 7.11 10.12
C ALA A 40 -6.65 6.49 9.58
N GLY A 41 -6.73 5.15 9.60
CA GLY A 41 -7.85 4.36 9.07
C GLY A 41 -7.83 4.19 7.53
N GLY A 42 -6.79 4.69 6.84
CA GLY A 42 -6.53 4.40 5.43
C GLY A 42 -5.81 3.06 5.23
N GLY A 43 -5.65 2.65 3.96
CA GLY A 43 -5.02 1.37 3.61
C GLY A 43 -3.60 1.21 4.15
N ALA A 44 -2.76 2.24 4.04
CA ALA A 44 -1.40 2.23 4.58
C ALA A 44 -1.39 2.16 6.12
N ASP A 45 -2.21 2.97 6.80
CA ASP A 45 -2.28 2.98 8.26
C ASP A 45 -2.78 1.63 8.81
N THR A 46 -3.83 1.07 8.21
CA THR A 46 -4.36 -0.24 8.61
C THR A 46 -3.31 -1.33 8.49
N GLN A 47 -2.63 -1.40 7.34
CA GLN A 47 -1.56 -2.39 7.14
C GLN A 47 -0.41 -2.17 8.11
N ALA A 48 0.09 -0.94 8.26
CA ALA A 48 1.22 -0.62 9.13
C ALA A 48 0.97 -1.03 10.58
N ARG A 49 -0.19 -0.66 11.14
CA ARG A 49 -0.53 -0.97 12.54
C ARG A 49 -0.78 -2.44 12.78
N MET A 50 -1.52 -3.09 11.89
CA MET A 50 -1.82 -4.52 12.08
C MET A 50 -0.58 -5.41 11.87
N ILE A 51 0.31 -5.04 10.94
CA ILE A 51 1.60 -5.73 10.79
C ILE A 51 2.45 -5.52 12.03
N ALA A 52 2.53 -4.30 12.56
CA ALA A 52 3.25 -4.00 13.81
C ALA A 52 2.70 -4.82 14.99
N GLU A 53 1.37 -4.88 15.17
CA GLU A 53 0.72 -5.68 16.23
C GLU A 53 1.05 -7.17 16.12
N GLU A 54 1.03 -7.74 14.90
CA GLU A 54 1.42 -9.13 14.67
C GLU A 54 2.91 -9.38 14.99
N LEU A 55 3.79 -8.44 14.62
CA LEU A 55 5.23 -8.54 14.92
C LEU A 55 5.51 -8.36 16.41
N GLU A 56 4.78 -7.48 17.11
CA GLU A 56 4.85 -7.39 18.58
C GLU A 56 4.48 -8.73 19.23
N THR A 57 3.43 -9.38 18.73
CA THR A 57 2.95 -10.66 19.25
C THR A 57 3.93 -11.81 18.97
N LYS A 58 4.45 -11.88 17.74
CA LYS A 58 5.28 -13.01 17.27
C LYS A 58 6.75 -12.91 17.69
N LEU A 59 7.30 -11.69 17.71
CA LEU A 59 8.73 -11.44 17.89
C LEU A 59 9.05 -10.67 19.18
N GLY A 60 8.06 -10.15 19.89
CA GLY A 60 8.24 -9.32 21.08
C GLY A 60 8.80 -7.92 20.78
N TRP A 61 8.90 -7.52 19.51
CA TRP A 61 9.34 -6.19 19.13
C TRP A 61 8.33 -5.14 19.61
N LYS A 62 8.74 -3.89 19.72
CA LYS A 62 7.85 -2.79 20.12
C LYS A 62 7.80 -1.73 19.05
N PHE A 63 6.59 -1.30 18.70
CA PHE A 63 6.38 -0.27 17.70
C PHE A 63 5.69 0.96 18.28
N ILE A 64 6.08 2.14 17.79
CA ILE A 64 5.49 3.45 18.15
C ILE A 64 4.97 4.09 16.86
N PRO A 65 3.70 3.82 16.48
CA PRO A 65 3.12 4.37 15.26
C PRO A 65 2.87 5.87 15.35
N GLN A 66 3.28 6.61 14.30
CA GLN A 66 3.10 8.05 14.19
C GLN A 66 2.71 8.44 12.77
N GLN A 67 1.62 9.20 12.60
CA GLN A 67 1.28 9.79 11.30
C GLN A 67 2.15 10.99 10.98
N VAL A 68 2.76 10.97 9.77
CA VAL A 68 3.47 12.11 9.17
C VAL A 68 2.95 12.29 7.75
N THR A 69 1.82 12.98 7.62
CA THR A 69 1.06 13.03 6.37
C THR A 69 1.41 14.23 5.49
N GLY A 70 1.10 14.12 4.20
CA GLY A 70 1.13 15.23 3.25
C GLY A 70 2.06 15.01 2.06
N LYS A 71 1.80 15.77 1.00
CA LYS A 71 2.52 15.73 -0.28
C LYS A 71 2.71 14.31 -0.85
N GLY A 72 1.64 13.48 -0.79
CA GLY A 72 1.71 12.11 -1.30
C GLY A 72 2.74 11.21 -0.61
N GLY A 73 3.09 11.49 0.65
CA GLY A 73 4.08 10.72 1.43
C GLY A 73 5.44 11.38 1.59
N VAL A 74 5.75 12.43 0.81
CA VAL A 74 7.06 13.12 0.86
C VAL A 74 7.39 13.66 2.26
N ASN A 75 6.40 14.18 3.00
CA ASN A 75 6.65 14.68 4.35
C ASN A 75 7.13 13.57 5.30
N MET A 76 6.59 12.35 5.16
CA MET A 76 7.03 11.20 5.96
C MET A 76 8.45 10.78 5.56
N LEU A 77 8.74 10.69 4.28
CA LEU A 77 10.07 10.34 3.78
C LEU A 77 11.12 11.34 4.27
N LYS A 78 10.83 12.65 4.22
CA LYS A 78 11.72 13.67 4.76
C LYS A 78 11.98 13.49 6.25
N ALA A 79 10.95 13.23 7.05
CA ALA A 79 11.12 12.99 8.48
C ALA A 79 11.90 11.69 8.75
N LEU A 80 11.69 10.65 7.93
CA LEU A 80 12.39 9.38 8.05
C LEU A 80 13.88 9.49 7.71
N SER A 81 14.25 10.28 6.68
CA SER A 81 15.65 10.44 6.26
C SER A 81 16.53 11.10 7.34
N GLU A 82 15.92 11.80 8.30
CA GLU A 82 16.59 12.44 9.43
C GLU A 82 16.71 11.52 10.66
N MET A 83 16.21 10.27 10.60
CA MET A 83 16.23 9.33 11.72
C MET A 83 17.42 8.37 11.69
N PRO A 84 17.73 7.70 12.83
CA PRO A 84 18.76 6.67 12.87
C PRO A 84 18.44 5.52 11.90
N ASN A 85 19.48 4.99 11.26
CA ASN A 85 19.38 3.87 10.32
C ASN A 85 19.67 2.49 10.95
N ASP A 86 19.68 2.40 12.27
CA ASP A 86 20.00 1.20 13.06
C ASP A 86 18.84 0.20 13.20
N GLY A 87 17.71 0.45 12.55
CA GLY A 87 16.49 -0.36 12.62
C GLY A 87 15.49 0.11 13.67
N THR A 88 15.76 1.19 14.39
CA THR A 88 14.81 1.80 15.34
C THR A 88 13.83 2.80 14.70
N ALA A 89 13.93 3.02 13.39
CA ALA A 89 13.00 3.84 12.63
C ALA A 89 12.68 3.19 11.28
N ILE A 90 11.39 3.06 10.98
CA ILE A 90 10.90 2.61 9.67
C ILE A 90 9.68 3.43 9.26
N GLY A 91 9.37 3.43 7.99
CA GLY A 91 8.22 4.13 7.42
C GLY A 91 7.33 3.21 6.61
N MET A 92 6.01 3.41 6.69
CA MET A 92 5.04 2.87 5.76
C MET A 92 4.68 3.93 4.73
N ALA A 93 5.12 3.71 3.50
CA ALA A 93 4.91 4.57 2.35
C ALA A 93 4.16 3.83 1.23
N VAL A 94 4.23 4.41 0.05
CA VAL A 94 3.86 3.81 -1.23
C VAL A 94 5.01 4.01 -2.21
N THR A 95 5.17 3.11 -3.17
CA THR A 95 6.27 3.20 -4.17
C THR A 95 6.24 4.51 -4.95
N GLU A 96 5.05 5.05 -5.25
CA GLU A 96 4.86 6.36 -5.86
C GLU A 96 5.54 7.50 -5.07
N ALA A 97 5.54 7.41 -3.73
CA ALA A 97 6.16 8.44 -2.89
C ALA A 97 7.67 8.50 -3.08
N LEU A 98 8.33 7.33 -3.21
CA LEU A 98 9.79 7.20 -3.37
C LEU A 98 10.28 7.66 -4.76
N GLY A 99 9.46 7.52 -5.79
CA GLY A 99 9.81 7.96 -7.14
C GLY A 99 9.19 9.31 -7.49
N TYR A 100 7.99 9.24 -8.06
CA TYR A 100 7.31 10.39 -8.66
C TYR A 100 7.14 11.59 -7.72
N ASN A 101 6.64 11.35 -6.50
CA ASN A 101 6.31 12.45 -5.60
C ASN A 101 7.56 13.15 -5.03
N LEU A 102 8.68 12.43 -4.79
CA LEU A 102 9.96 13.04 -4.43
C LEU A 102 10.48 13.94 -5.54
N ALA A 103 10.46 13.45 -6.79
CA ALA A 103 10.94 14.21 -7.95
C ALA A 103 10.14 15.49 -8.17
N VAL A 104 8.81 15.43 -8.17
CA VAL A 104 7.93 16.59 -8.38
C VAL A 104 8.00 17.59 -7.22
N ALA A 105 8.20 17.10 -5.98
CA ALA A 105 8.29 17.96 -4.82
C ALA A 105 9.61 18.73 -4.72
N ASN A 106 10.61 18.42 -5.54
CA ASN A 106 11.99 18.93 -5.42
C ASN A 106 12.49 18.83 -3.98
N ALA A 107 12.29 17.68 -3.34
CA ALA A 107 12.51 17.50 -1.91
C ALA A 107 14.01 17.46 -1.54
N GLY A 108 14.90 17.38 -2.53
CA GLY A 108 16.34 17.17 -2.34
C GLY A 108 16.66 15.77 -1.83
N LEU A 109 15.76 14.82 -2.09
CA LEU A 109 15.87 13.40 -1.73
C LEU A 109 15.55 12.55 -2.94
N GLU A 110 16.17 11.37 -2.99
CA GLU A 110 15.97 10.36 -4.02
C GLU A 110 15.56 9.02 -3.39
N ALA A 111 15.11 8.06 -4.18
CA ALA A 111 14.76 6.72 -3.68
C ALA A 111 15.96 6.04 -3.00
N SER A 112 17.17 6.28 -3.50
CA SER A 112 18.44 5.77 -2.95
C SER A 112 18.79 6.29 -1.54
N ASP A 113 18.12 7.34 -1.07
CA ASP A 113 18.28 7.83 0.30
C ASP A 113 17.49 6.98 1.32
N PHE A 114 16.84 5.91 0.84
CA PHE A 114 16.06 5.01 1.67
C PHE A 114 16.49 3.56 1.46
N THR A 115 16.29 2.76 2.50
CA THR A 115 16.51 1.31 2.45
C THR A 115 15.16 0.62 2.28
N GLY A 116 14.95 -0.09 1.16
CA GLY A 116 13.76 -0.88 0.90
C GLY A 116 13.70 -2.09 1.85
N LEU A 117 12.55 -2.30 2.52
CA LEU A 117 12.38 -3.45 3.42
C LEU A 117 11.50 -4.53 2.78
N SER A 118 10.23 -4.23 2.56
CA SER A 118 9.30 -5.14 1.87
C SER A 118 8.07 -4.38 1.38
N THR A 119 7.55 -4.74 0.22
CA THR A 119 6.16 -4.41 -0.13
C THR A 119 5.20 -5.32 0.63
N THR A 120 3.91 -4.94 0.67
CA THR A 120 2.87 -5.70 1.38
C THR A 120 1.71 -6.10 0.47
N ALA A 121 1.26 -5.19 -0.38
CA ALA A 121 0.17 -5.40 -1.33
C ALA A 121 0.23 -4.37 -2.45
N GLY A 122 -0.34 -4.72 -3.62
CA GLY A 122 -0.61 -3.76 -4.69
C GLY A 122 -1.79 -2.86 -4.36
N PHE A 123 -1.94 -1.77 -5.11
CA PHE A 123 -3.10 -0.90 -4.96
C PHE A 123 -4.38 -1.55 -5.53
N GLN A 124 -5.52 -1.17 -4.96
CA GLN A 124 -6.83 -1.22 -5.60
C GLN A 124 -7.28 0.24 -5.75
N LEU A 125 -6.61 0.96 -6.65
CA LEU A 125 -6.80 2.39 -6.87
C LEU A 125 -7.92 2.61 -7.89
N ALA A 126 -8.97 3.28 -7.44
CA ALA A 126 -10.14 3.60 -8.25
C ALA A 126 -10.47 5.09 -8.20
N ILE A 127 -11.17 5.60 -9.22
CA ILE A 127 -11.98 6.79 -9.09
C ILE A 127 -13.34 6.34 -8.58
N VAL A 128 -13.77 6.89 -7.44
CA VAL A 128 -14.95 6.48 -6.69
C VAL A 128 -15.93 7.63 -6.58
N GLY A 129 -17.22 7.34 -6.66
CA GLY A 129 -18.32 8.29 -6.39
C GLY A 129 -19.41 7.64 -5.54
N ARG A 130 -20.38 8.44 -5.08
CA ARG A 130 -21.58 7.92 -4.40
C ARG A 130 -22.54 7.32 -5.43
N SER A 131 -23.12 6.16 -5.10
CA SER A 131 -24.15 5.53 -5.95
C SER A 131 -25.40 6.42 -6.11
N SER A 132 -25.71 7.24 -5.09
CA SER A 132 -26.82 8.21 -5.11
C SER A 132 -26.68 9.30 -6.16
N ASP A 133 -25.45 9.59 -6.66
CA ASP A 133 -25.24 10.62 -7.67
C ASP A 133 -25.59 10.13 -9.09
N GLY A 134 -25.88 8.84 -9.25
CA GLY A 134 -26.39 8.22 -10.47
C GLY A 134 -25.36 7.92 -11.55
N TYR A 135 -24.08 8.25 -11.34
CA TYR A 135 -22.98 7.88 -12.25
C TYR A 135 -22.66 6.40 -12.11
N LYS A 136 -22.42 5.71 -13.22
CA LYS A 136 -22.04 4.30 -13.28
C LYS A 136 -20.57 4.12 -13.66
N THR A 137 -20.06 5.01 -14.50
CA THR A 137 -18.67 5.01 -14.96
C THR A 137 -18.13 6.44 -15.00
N MET A 138 -16.81 6.57 -15.16
CA MET A 138 -16.19 7.88 -15.33
C MET A 138 -16.61 8.57 -16.65
N HIS A 139 -17.09 7.82 -17.66
CA HIS A 139 -17.69 8.40 -18.87
C HIS A 139 -18.93 9.24 -18.55
N ASP A 140 -19.77 8.81 -17.58
CA ASP A 140 -20.95 9.58 -17.18
C ASP A 140 -20.56 10.90 -16.51
N VAL A 141 -19.50 10.87 -15.68
CA VAL A 141 -18.94 12.07 -15.04
C VAL A 141 -18.38 13.05 -16.07
N ILE A 142 -17.62 12.54 -17.05
CA ILE A 142 -17.08 13.34 -18.16
C ILE A 142 -18.23 13.93 -18.99
N ALA A 143 -19.27 13.17 -19.28
CA ALA A 143 -20.46 13.66 -20.00
C ALA A 143 -21.16 14.78 -19.22
N ALA A 144 -21.32 14.65 -17.89
CA ALA A 144 -21.87 15.69 -17.05
C ALA A 144 -21.02 16.97 -17.05
N ALA A 145 -19.69 16.84 -16.99
CA ALA A 145 -18.78 17.97 -17.09
C ALA A 145 -18.88 18.68 -18.46
N LYS A 146 -18.97 17.92 -19.57
CA LYS A 146 -19.22 18.47 -20.92
C LYS A 146 -20.54 19.20 -21.02
N ALA A 147 -21.55 18.78 -20.25
CA ALA A 147 -22.86 19.47 -20.15
C ALA A 147 -22.84 20.71 -19.25
N GLY A 148 -21.67 21.10 -18.72
CA GLY A 148 -21.48 22.30 -17.90
C GLY A 148 -21.66 22.09 -16.39
N LYS A 149 -21.80 20.84 -15.91
CA LYS A 149 -21.80 20.57 -14.46
C LYS A 149 -20.41 20.73 -13.92
N GLU A 150 -20.24 21.55 -12.87
CA GLU A 150 -19.00 21.59 -12.10
C GLU A 150 -18.83 20.27 -11.33
N ILE A 151 -17.71 19.60 -11.54
CA ILE A 151 -17.35 18.35 -10.88
C ILE A 151 -16.14 18.60 -9.98
N ARG A 152 -16.30 18.37 -8.67
CA ARG A 152 -15.23 18.41 -7.69
C ARG A 152 -14.61 17.02 -7.58
N LEU A 153 -13.29 16.93 -7.85
CA LEU A 153 -12.56 15.67 -7.90
C LEU A 153 -11.44 15.63 -6.86
N ALA A 154 -11.50 14.68 -5.94
CA ALA A 154 -10.49 14.50 -4.90
C ALA A 154 -9.24 13.79 -5.45
N THR A 155 -8.05 14.35 -5.19
CA THR A 155 -6.77 13.70 -5.37
C THR A 155 -6.04 13.57 -4.03
N MET A 156 -5.03 12.70 -3.95
CA MET A 156 -4.27 12.48 -2.71
C MET A 156 -2.75 12.51 -2.92
N SER A 157 -2.31 12.78 -4.15
CA SER A 157 -0.90 12.94 -4.50
C SER A 157 -0.74 13.81 -5.75
N PRO A 158 0.45 14.38 -5.99
CA PRO A 158 0.77 15.11 -7.22
C PRO A 158 0.53 14.28 -8.48
N ARG A 159 0.99 13.02 -8.50
CA ARG A 159 0.81 12.10 -9.63
C ARG A 159 -0.67 11.95 -10.02
N LEU A 160 -1.56 11.83 -9.03
CA LEU A 160 -2.98 11.70 -9.32
C LEU A 160 -3.59 12.99 -9.85
N SER A 161 -3.09 14.15 -9.44
CA SER A 161 -3.48 15.43 -10.02
C SER A 161 -3.04 15.57 -11.48
N ASP A 162 -1.86 15.05 -11.82
CA ASP A 162 -1.39 15.04 -13.21
C ASP A 162 -2.17 14.04 -14.07
N ILE A 163 -2.59 12.91 -13.51
CA ILE A 163 -3.54 11.98 -14.18
C ILE A 163 -4.88 12.70 -14.49
N VAL A 164 -5.40 13.49 -13.54
CA VAL A 164 -6.61 14.31 -13.79
C VAL A 164 -6.37 15.30 -14.91
N PHE A 165 -5.25 16.02 -14.88
CA PHE A 165 -4.90 16.96 -15.95
C PHE A 165 -4.87 16.28 -17.34
N LEU A 166 -4.25 15.11 -17.46
CA LEU A 166 -4.25 14.34 -18.70
C LEU A 166 -5.65 13.92 -19.14
N MET A 167 -6.51 13.53 -18.17
CA MET A 167 -7.92 13.19 -18.44
C MET A 167 -8.71 14.41 -18.92
N GLU A 168 -8.49 15.57 -18.34
CA GLU A 168 -9.08 16.85 -18.78
C GLU A 168 -8.71 17.17 -20.22
N GLU A 169 -7.41 17.11 -20.55
CA GLU A 169 -6.91 17.39 -21.90
C GLU A 169 -7.45 16.38 -22.94
N ALA A 170 -7.46 15.08 -22.60
CA ALA A 170 -7.96 14.05 -23.50
C ALA A 170 -9.46 14.18 -23.80
N ASN A 171 -10.24 14.70 -22.86
CA ASN A 171 -11.71 14.75 -22.96
C ASN A 171 -12.28 16.15 -23.20
N GLY A 172 -11.46 17.21 -23.17
CA GLY A 172 -11.90 18.60 -23.34
C GLY A 172 -12.84 19.07 -22.22
N VAL A 173 -12.56 18.68 -20.98
CA VAL A 173 -13.30 19.07 -19.77
C VAL A 173 -12.39 19.69 -18.74
N LYS A 174 -12.97 20.29 -17.69
CA LYS A 174 -12.24 20.73 -16.50
C LYS A 174 -12.94 20.24 -15.24
N PHE A 175 -12.12 19.84 -14.25
CA PHE A 175 -12.57 19.45 -12.93
C PHE A 175 -12.07 20.44 -11.89
N ASN A 176 -12.83 20.62 -10.81
CA ASN A 176 -12.36 21.35 -9.63
C ASN A 176 -11.58 20.37 -8.74
N VAL A 177 -10.25 20.34 -8.86
CA VAL A 177 -9.38 19.38 -8.20
C VAL A 177 -9.09 19.79 -6.77
N VAL A 178 -9.41 18.92 -5.81
CA VAL A 178 -9.20 19.14 -4.37
C VAL A 178 -8.23 18.11 -3.80
N ALA A 179 -7.12 18.56 -3.20
CA ALA A 179 -6.08 17.69 -2.64
C ALA A 179 -6.38 17.27 -1.20
N TYR A 180 -6.28 15.96 -0.93
CA TYR A 180 -6.49 15.35 0.39
C TYR A 180 -5.25 14.60 0.90
N LYS A 181 -5.18 14.37 2.21
CA LYS A 181 -4.04 13.68 2.87
C LYS A 181 -4.20 12.15 2.89
N GLY A 182 -4.54 11.55 1.73
CA GLY A 182 -4.69 10.11 1.55
C GLY A 182 -6.12 9.65 1.31
N GLY A 183 -6.27 8.39 0.89
CA GLY A 183 -7.53 7.81 0.41
C GLY A 183 -8.67 7.83 1.42
N LYS A 184 -8.39 7.68 2.73
CA LYS A 184 -9.43 7.79 3.76
C LYS A 184 -10.00 9.21 3.84
N ALA A 185 -9.15 10.24 3.70
CA ALA A 185 -9.60 11.62 3.72
C ALA A 185 -10.43 11.97 2.46
N ALA A 186 -10.01 11.47 1.29
CA ALA A 186 -10.77 11.61 0.05
C ALA A 186 -12.12 10.89 0.16
N LEU A 187 -12.15 9.66 0.67
CA LEU A 187 -13.38 8.90 0.87
C LEU A 187 -14.36 9.58 1.84
N ASP A 188 -13.85 10.14 2.94
CA ASP A 188 -14.67 10.90 3.88
C ASP A 188 -15.35 12.09 3.20
N ALA A 189 -14.59 12.83 2.36
CA ALA A 189 -15.11 13.96 1.60
C ALA A 189 -16.13 13.55 0.53
N ILE A 190 -15.94 12.40 -0.14
CA ILE A 190 -16.92 11.83 -1.07
C ILE A 190 -18.22 11.51 -0.32
N ASN A 191 -18.12 10.80 0.81
CA ASN A 191 -19.28 10.42 1.61
C ASN A 191 -20.04 11.63 2.18
N ALA A 192 -19.32 12.69 2.54
CA ALA A 192 -19.91 13.94 3.06
C ALA A 192 -20.53 14.81 1.94
N GLY A 193 -20.22 14.56 0.67
CA GLY A 193 -20.64 15.39 -0.45
C GLY A 193 -19.79 16.66 -0.65
N ASP A 194 -18.63 16.74 0.02
CA ASP A 194 -17.67 17.85 -0.17
C ASP A 194 -17.03 17.79 -1.57
N VAL A 195 -16.91 16.59 -2.12
CA VAL A 195 -16.51 16.33 -3.51
C VAL A 195 -17.46 15.32 -4.15
N ASP A 196 -17.51 15.32 -5.49
CA ASP A 196 -18.42 14.47 -6.23
C ASP A 196 -17.80 13.09 -6.51
N VAL A 197 -16.51 13.07 -6.87
CA VAL A 197 -15.73 11.86 -7.14
C VAL A 197 -14.30 12.03 -6.64
N GLY A 198 -13.52 10.94 -6.57
CA GLY A 198 -12.12 11.05 -6.18
C GLY A 198 -11.36 9.74 -6.18
N PHE A 199 -10.04 9.83 -6.16
CA PHE A 199 -9.17 8.67 -6.06
C PHE A 199 -9.16 8.09 -4.65
N VAL A 200 -9.38 6.77 -4.56
CA VAL A 200 -9.34 6.00 -3.31
C VAL A 200 -8.64 4.66 -3.57
N ALA A 201 -7.79 4.22 -2.64
CA ALA A 201 -7.01 2.98 -2.77
C ALA A 201 -7.26 2.04 -1.58
N GLY A 202 -8.35 1.27 -1.63
CA GLY A 202 -8.71 0.22 -0.66
C GLY A 202 -9.87 0.56 0.29
N PRO A 203 -9.91 1.70 1.01
CA PRO A 203 -10.97 1.99 1.99
C PRO A 203 -12.40 1.99 1.43
N GLN A 204 -12.58 2.19 0.12
CA GLN A 204 -13.87 2.16 -0.57
C GLN A 204 -14.53 0.77 -0.58
N ALA A 205 -13.77 -0.31 -0.43
CA ALA A 205 -14.24 -1.69 -0.65
C ALA A 205 -15.51 -2.03 0.15
N LYS A 206 -15.64 -1.52 1.38
CA LYS A 206 -16.84 -1.75 2.21
C LYS A 206 -18.07 -1.05 1.65
N GLY A 207 -17.93 0.21 1.25
CA GLY A 207 -19.03 1.00 0.66
C GLY A 207 -19.47 0.47 -0.70
N VAL A 208 -18.51 0.01 -1.52
CA VAL A 208 -18.81 -0.65 -2.80
C VAL A 208 -19.59 -1.95 -2.58
N ALA A 209 -19.15 -2.80 -1.63
CA ALA A 209 -19.85 -4.03 -1.30
C ALA A 209 -21.26 -3.80 -0.71
N ALA A 210 -21.48 -2.66 -0.06
CA ALA A 210 -22.79 -2.25 0.47
C ALA A 210 -23.68 -1.59 -0.60
N GLY A 211 -23.15 -1.22 -1.76
CA GLY A 211 -23.87 -0.51 -2.80
C GLY A 211 -24.00 1.00 -2.58
N ASP A 212 -23.34 1.55 -1.56
CA ASP A 212 -23.34 2.99 -1.26
C ASP A 212 -22.38 3.77 -2.18
N LEU A 213 -21.35 3.11 -2.66
CA LEU A 213 -20.31 3.66 -3.52
C LEU A 213 -20.19 2.86 -4.82
N VAL A 214 -19.70 3.54 -5.85
CA VAL A 214 -19.37 2.96 -7.16
C VAL A 214 -17.93 3.28 -7.53
N GLU A 215 -17.18 2.29 -8.02
CA GLU A 215 -15.87 2.49 -8.65
C GLU A 215 -16.11 2.84 -10.13
N LEU A 216 -15.91 4.10 -10.45
CA LEU A 216 -16.22 4.70 -11.77
C LEU A 216 -15.18 4.41 -12.83
N ALA A 217 -13.94 4.19 -12.41
CA ALA A 217 -12.82 3.78 -13.26
C ALA A 217 -11.74 3.09 -12.43
N SER A 218 -11.04 2.13 -13.03
CA SER A 218 -9.77 1.62 -12.53
C SER A 218 -8.65 2.60 -12.88
N ALA A 219 -7.92 3.05 -11.89
CA ALA A 219 -6.70 3.83 -12.12
C ALA A 219 -5.45 2.95 -12.23
N LEU A 220 -5.61 1.63 -12.37
CA LEU A 220 -4.54 0.66 -12.57
C LEU A 220 -4.37 0.32 -14.05
N SER A 221 -3.27 -0.36 -14.39
CA SER A 221 -3.06 -0.98 -15.71
C SER A 221 -3.97 -2.19 -15.98
N LYS A 222 -4.77 -2.58 -14.98
CA LYS A 222 -5.64 -3.77 -14.98
C LYS A 222 -6.98 -3.48 -14.33
N PRO A 223 -8.00 -4.32 -14.58
CA PRO A 223 -9.29 -4.23 -13.90
C PRO A 223 -9.17 -4.30 -12.37
N LEU A 224 -10.10 -3.66 -11.68
CA LEU A 224 -10.26 -3.76 -10.22
C LEU A 224 -10.83 -5.13 -9.85
N THR A 225 -10.46 -5.63 -8.68
CA THR A 225 -10.96 -6.93 -8.21
C THR A 225 -12.46 -6.91 -7.92
N ALA A 226 -12.98 -5.81 -7.37
CA ALA A 226 -14.39 -5.71 -6.97
C ALA A 226 -15.30 -5.32 -8.16
N THR A 227 -14.79 -4.57 -9.13
CA THR A 227 -15.54 -4.02 -10.27
C THR A 227 -14.74 -4.19 -11.57
N PRO A 228 -14.62 -5.44 -12.07
CA PRO A 228 -13.78 -5.73 -13.24
C PRO A 228 -14.25 -5.05 -14.53
N ASP A 229 -15.51 -4.63 -14.61
CA ASP A 229 -16.11 -3.95 -15.76
C ASP A 229 -15.93 -2.42 -15.73
N ALA A 230 -15.34 -1.85 -14.66
CA ALA A 230 -15.03 -0.42 -14.62
C ALA A 230 -13.96 -0.08 -15.66
N PRO A 231 -14.13 1.00 -16.46
CA PRO A 231 -13.17 1.38 -17.49
C PRO A 231 -11.79 1.65 -16.89
N LEU A 232 -10.75 1.36 -17.65
CA LEU A 232 -9.38 1.75 -17.32
C LEU A 232 -9.16 3.24 -17.65
N LEU A 233 -8.13 3.86 -17.09
CA LEU A 233 -7.73 5.22 -17.48
C LEU A 233 -7.36 5.32 -18.98
N SER A 234 -6.82 4.25 -19.57
CA SER A 234 -6.55 4.17 -21.02
C SER A 234 -7.81 4.33 -21.86
N ASP A 235 -8.95 3.79 -21.40
CA ASP A 235 -10.24 3.91 -22.09
C ASP A 235 -10.80 5.36 -22.02
N LEU A 236 -10.28 6.14 -21.10
CA LEU A 236 -10.57 7.58 -20.92
C LEU A 236 -9.56 8.48 -21.64
N GLY A 237 -8.67 7.91 -22.46
CA GLY A 237 -7.65 8.63 -23.21
C GLY A 237 -6.42 9.03 -22.39
N VAL A 238 -6.23 8.48 -21.20
CA VAL A 238 -5.07 8.75 -20.35
C VAL A 238 -4.02 7.63 -20.54
N PRO A 239 -2.85 7.90 -21.14
CA PRO A 239 -1.81 6.91 -21.38
C PRO A 239 -0.95 6.64 -20.13
N PHE A 240 -1.55 6.74 -18.97
CA PHE A 240 -0.87 6.62 -17.67
C PHE A 240 -1.74 5.83 -16.69
N ASN A 241 -1.12 5.17 -15.73
CA ASN A 241 -1.82 4.45 -14.68
C ASN A 241 -1.24 4.75 -13.30
N GLY A 242 -1.95 4.35 -12.26
CA GLY A 242 -1.59 4.53 -10.86
C GLY A 242 -1.09 3.25 -10.19
N ASP A 243 -0.52 2.32 -10.95
CA ASP A 243 0.05 1.10 -10.37
C ASP A 243 1.09 1.43 -9.29
N GLY A 244 1.12 0.62 -8.26
CA GLY A 244 2.07 0.76 -7.16
C GLY A 244 1.75 -0.17 -6.01
N TYR A 245 2.65 -0.12 -5.02
CA TYR A 245 2.59 -0.99 -3.86
C TYR A 245 2.68 -0.19 -2.57
N PHE A 246 2.07 -0.71 -1.52
CA PHE A 246 2.40 -0.32 -0.15
C PHE A 246 3.75 -0.92 0.20
N VAL A 247 4.63 -0.12 0.81
CA VAL A 247 6.02 -0.49 1.06
C VAL A 247 6.50 -0.01 2.42
N PHE A 248 7.21 -0.88 3.12
CA PHE A 248 8.01 -0.49 4.27
C PHE A 248 9.41 -0.11 3.82
N VAL A 249 9.91 0.99 4.37
CA VAL A 249 11.24 1.53 4.10
C VAL A 249 11.92 1.96 5.40
N GLY A 250 13.23 1.96 5.41
CA GLY A 250 14.05 2.56 6.47
C GLY A 250 14.83 3.76 5.96
N PRO A 251 15.52 4.50 6.83
CA PRO A 251 16.52 5.48 6.43
C PRO A 251 17.62 4.83 5.59
N GLY A 252 18.27 5.61 4.72
CA GLY A 252 19.35 5.11 3.88
C GLY A 252 20.55 4.59 4.66
N GLY A 253 21.25 3.60 4.09
CA GLY A 253 22.43 3.02 4.71
C GLY A 253 22.15 2.16 5.95
N MET A 254 20.96 1.59 6.07
CA MET A 254 20.63 0.63 7.14
C MET A 254 21.56 -0.59 7.06
N PRO A 255 22.05 -1.15 8.20
CA PRO A 255 22.81 -2.39 8.20
C PRO A 255 22.08 -3.51 7.49
N ALA A 256 22.77 -4.28 6.66
CA ALA A 256 22.16 -5.33 5.83
C ALA A 256 21.40 -6.38 6.67
N GLU A 257 21.89 -6.70 7.87
CA GLU A 257 21.23 -7.60 8.80
C GLU A 257 19.88 -7.04 9.32
N ALA A 258 19.82 -5.74 9.60
CA ALA A 258 18.57 -5.06 10.01
C ALA A 258 17.58 -4.99 8.84
N GLN A 259 18.03 -4.60 7.64
CA GLN A 259 17.22 -4.61 6.43
C GLN A 259 16.58 -5.98 6.18
N LEU A 260 17.43 -7.03 6.20
CA LEU A 260 16.99 -8.39 5.94
C LEU A 260 15.99 -8.89 7.00
N ALA A 261 16.27 -8.64 8.28
CA ALA A 261 15.42 -9.05 9.38
C ALA A 261 14.05 -8.37 9.34
N LEU A 262 14.02 -7.04 9.20
CA LEU A 262 12.80 -6.26 9.10
C LEU A 262 11.99 -6.62 7.86
N GLY A 263 12.63 -6.73 6.70
CA GLY A 263 11.96 -7.12 5.46
C GLY A 263 11.34 -8.52 5.53
N ASN A 264 12.08 -9.50 6.06
CA ASN A 264 11.57 -10.86 6.25
C ASN A 264 10.44 -10.91 7.29
N ALA A 265 10.52 -10.15 8.37
CA ALA A 265 9.48 -10.07 9.38
C ALA A 265 8.18 -9.53 8.77
N VAL A 266 8.22 -8.42 8.05
CA VAL A 266 7.05 -7.87 7.34
C VAL A 266 6.49 -8.89 6.36
N ALA A 267 7.32 -9.47 5.50
CA ALA A 267 6.88 -10.44 4.50
C ALA A 267 6.22 -11.66 5.14
N SER A 268 6.78 -12.16 6.25
CA SER A 268 6.23 -13.33 6.97
C SER A 268 4.82 -13.09 7.51
N VAL A 269 4.53 -11.87 7.97
CA VAL A 269 3.19 -11.53 8.48
C VAL A 269 2.18 -11.45 7.36
N VAL A 270 2.50 -10.77 6.25
CA VAL A 270 1.52 -10.55 5.16
C VAL A 270 1.26 -11.82 4.33
N THR A 271 2.12 -12.83 4.43
CA THR A 271 1.92 -14.14 3.80
C THR A 271 1.35 -15.21 4.73
N ASP A 272 1.27 -14.97 6.03
CA ASP A 272 0.68 -15.87 7.01
C ASP A 272 -0.85 -15.86 6.90
N GLN A 273 -1.44 -16.95 6.41
CA GLN A 273 -2.88 -17.08 6.17
C GLN A 273 -3.72 -16.97 7.46
N GLU A 274 -3.12 -17.18 8.64
CA GLU A 274 -3.80 -17.03 9.91
C GLU A 274 -3.80 -15.59 10.42
N ALA A 275 -2.87 -14.75 9.97
CA ALA A 275 -2.80 -13.36 10.37
C ALA A 275 -4.03 -12.57 9.90
N LYS A 276 -4.59 -11.76 10.79
CA LYS A 276 -5.77 -10.92 10.49
C LYS A 276 -5.52 -9.98 9.32
N ILE A 277 -4.31 -9.41 9.26
CA ILE A 277 -3.95 -8.47 8.19
C ILE A 277 -3.91 -9.16 6.83
N THR A 278 -3.46 -10.40 6.73
CA THR A 278 -3.44 -11.16 5.47
C THR A 278 -4.85 -11.38 4.92
N LYS A 279 -5.82 -11.69 5.80
CA LYS A 279 -7.23 -11.82 5.43
C LYS A 279 -7.80 -10.50 4.86
N ILE A 280 -7.39 -9.37 5.43
CA ILE A 280 -7.76 -8.04 4.92
C ILE A 280 -7.08 -7.76 3.59
N ILE A 281 -5.77 -8.02 3.48
CA ILE A 281 -5.00 -7.84 2.25
C ILE A 281 -5.61 -8.66 1.11
N ASN A 282 -5.94 -9.92 1.34
CA ASN A 282 -6.57 -10.78 0.35
C ASN A 282 -7.94 -10.25 -0.10
N LYS A 283 -8.74 -9.76 0.85
CA LYS A 283 -10.10 -9.28 0.56
C LYS A 283 -10.14 -7.91 -0.11
N VAL A 284 -9.23 -6.99 0.30
CA VAL A 284 -9.31 -5.56 -0.05
C VAL A 284 -8.32 -5.19 -1.15
N PHE A 285 -7.16 -5.86 -1.19
CA PHE A 285 -6.04 -5.49 -2.06
C PHE A 285 -5.68 -6.57 -3.09
N GLY A 286 -6.45 -7.66 -3.15
CA GLY A 286 -6.24 -8.72 -4.15
C GLY A 286 -5.09 -9.67 -3.85
N GLY A 287 -4.55 -9.64 -2.64
CA GLY A 287 -3.50 -10.52 -2.17
C GLY A 287 -2.19 -9.82 -1.80
N ALA A 288 -1.37 -10.54 -1.06
CA ALA A 288 -0.05 -10.05 -0.66
C ALA A 288 0.91 -10.04 -1.87
N VAL A 289 1.73 -8.98 -1.92
CA VAL A 289 2.86 -8.87 -2.88
C VAL A 289 4.08 -8.47 -2.07
N THR A 290 5.05 -9.38 -1.95
CA THR A 290 6.26 -9.19 -1.15
C THR A 290 7.50 -9.10 -2.03
N ILE A 291 7.81 -7.89 -2.51
CA ILE A 291 9.07 -7.56 -3.19
C ILE A 291 10.03 -7.06 -2.12
N LYS A 292 11.25 -7.58 -2.05
CA LYS A 292 12.23 -7.23 -1.02
C LYS A 292 13.67 -7.45 -1.47
N GLY A 293 14.62 -6.89 -0.71
CA GLY A 293 16.04 -6.99 -1.04
C GLY A 293 16.37 -6.38 -2.42
N PRO A 294 17.30 -6.97 -3.18
CA PRO A 294 17.74 -6.42 -4.46
C PRO A 294 16.64 -6.23 -5.50
N GLU A 295 15.57 -7.02 -5.45
CA GLU A 295 14.41 -6.86 -6.34
C GLU A 295 13.64 -5.57 -6.01
N LEU A 296 13.53 -5.22 -4.72
CA LEU A 296 12.90 -3.97 -4.31
C LEU A 296 13.79 -2.75 -4.58
N ASP A 297 15.09 -2.90 -4.42
CA ASP A 297 16.07 -1.83 -4.72
C ASP A 297 16.13 -1.51 -6.23
N ALA A 298 15.80 -2.48 -7.09
CA ALA A 298 15.73 -2.32 -8.54
C ALA A 298 14.38 -1.78 -9.05
N PHE A 299 13.35 -1.76 -8.20
CA PHE A 299 12.00 -1.32 -8.53
C PHE A 299 11.84 0.20 -8.49
#